data_7c53bafe1727c0653ff0cc00a0b4c629
#
_entry.id   7c53bafe1727c0653ff0cc00a0b4c629
#
_cell.length_a   1.000
_cell.length_b   1.000
_cell.length_c   1.000
_cell.angle_alpha   90.00
_cell.angle_beta   90.00
_cell.angle_gamma   90.00
#
_symmetry.space_group_name_H-M   'P 1'
#
loop_
_entity.id
_entity.type
_entity.pdbx_description
1 polymer ?
#
loop_
_entity_poly.entity_id
_entity_poly.type
_entity_poly.pdbx_seq_one_letter_code
_entity_poly.pdbx_strand_id
1 'polypeptide(L)'
;MTGSLRNTIAVGIAGLLAAVPMFSMTSDDRFLVGLVLAVVILQAVAALVRRFTEQTWLPTLAQLVALVGGTLLASLRVASSLPGSGSRFWDGLNASLQAALRHMQEQSVPMAPDDATLVAMVAMVGALTILIDVSFIAARSALLAVLP
;
A
#
# COMPACT_ATOMS: atom_id res chain seq x y z
N MET A 1 -3.66 5.81 -26.04
CA MET A 1 -4.42 5.54 -24.81
C MET A 1 -4.31 4.08 -24.33
N THR A 2 -4.16 3.08 -25.19
CA THR A 2 -4.06 1.66 -24.81
C THR A 2 -2.81 1.27 -24.00
N GLY A 3 -1.67 1.95 -24.22
CA GLY A 3 -0.42 1.65 -23.50
C GLY A 3 -0.44 2.01 -22.01
N SER A 4 -1.10 3.09 -21.64
CA SER A 4 -1.19 3.53 -20.24
C SER A 4 -2.01 2.56 -19.36
N LEU A 5 -3.15 2.09 -19.86
CA LEU A 5 -4.00 1.15 -19.13
C LEU A 5 -3.30 -0.21 -18.94
N ARG A 6 -2.63 -0.71 -19.98
CA ARG A 6 -1.88 -1.97 -19.95
C ARG A 6 -0.75 -1.93 -18.93
N ASN A 7 -0.04 -0.81 -18.84
CA ASN A 7 1.01 -0.62 -17.85
C ASN A 7 0.45 -0.57 -16.42
N THR A 8 -0.65 0.14 -16.19
CA THR A 8 -1.32 0.20 -14.89
C THR A 8 -1.75 -1.19 -14.42
N ILE A 9 -2.33 -2.00 -15.30
CA ILE A 9 -2.72 -3.39 -15.00
C ILE A 9 -1.48 -4.24 -14.69
N ALA A 10 -0.41 -4.14 -15.48
CA ALA A 10 0.81 -4.90 -15.25
C ALA A 10 1.46 -4.58 -13.90
N VAL A 11 1.54 -3.31 -13.53
CA VAL A 11 2.06 -2.89 -12.22
C VAL A 11 1.15 -3.36 -11.08
N GLY A 12 -0.17 -3.30 -11.26
CA GLY A 12 -1.12 -3.82 -10.27
C GLY A 12 -0.95 -5.33 -10.05
N ILE A 13 -0.84 -6.11 -11.12
CA ILE A 13 -0.59 -7.55 -11.04
C ILE A 13 0.77 -7.83 -10.38
N ALA A 14 1.83 -7.10 -10.74
CA ALA A 14 3.14 -7.25 -10.12
C ALA A 14 3.10 -6.95 -8.61
N GLY A 15 2.36 -5.91 -8.19
CA GLY A 15 2.15 -5.59 -6.77
C GLY A 15 1.42 -6.72 -6.02
N LEU A 16 0.38 -7.31 -6.62
CA LEU A 16 -0.32 -8.46 -6.04
C LEU A 16 0.57 -9.69 -5.97
N LEU A 17 1.36 -9.98 -7.00
CA LEU A 17 2.30 -11.10 -7.00
C LEU A 17 3.41 -10.93 -5.96
N ALA A 18 3.90 -9.71 -5.76
CA ALA A 18 4.89 -9.40 -4.72
C ALA A 18 4.34 -9.63 -3.30
N ALA A 19 3.02 -9.61 -3.12
CA ALA A 19 2.37 -9.89 -1.85
C ALA A 19 2.12 -11.40 -1.60
N VAL A 20 2.30 -12.26 -2.60
CA VAL A 20 2.06 -13.72 -2.48
C VAL A 20 2.79 -14.35 -1.29
N PRO A 21 4.06 -14.03 -0.98
CA PRO A 21 4.72 -14.58 0.20
C PRO A 21 4.02 -14.25 1.52
N MET A 22 3.32 -13.11 1.58
CA MET A 22 2.60 -12.72 2.80
C MET A 22 1.34 -13.56 3.05
N PHE A 23 0.78 -14.20 2.02
CA PHE A 23 -0.38 -15.10 2.18
C PHE A 23 -0.05 -16.34 3.00
N SER A 24 1.19 -16.83 2.94
CA SER A 24 1.62 -17.96 3.77
C SER A 24 1.83 -17.58 5.24
N MET A 25 1.88 -16.29 5.54
CA MET A 25 2.12 -15.78 6.90
C MET A 25 0.82 -15.48 7.65
N THR A 26 -0.31 -15.37 6.97
CA THR A 26 -1.59 -15.03 7.58
C THR A 26 -2.64 -16.12 7.30
N SER A 27 -3.48 -16.38 8.30
CA SER A 27 -4.61 -17.30 8.20
C SER A 27 -5.95 -16.60 7.93
N ASP A 28 -5.94 -15.26 7.76
CA ASP A 28 -7.16 -14.45 7.64
C ASP A 28 -7.38 -13.94 6.21
N ASP A 29 -8.53 -14.27 5.63
CA ASP A 29 -8.95 -13.79 4.29
C ASP A 29 -9.20 -12.28 4.23
N ARG A 30 -9.40 -11.60 5.37
CA ARG A 30 -9.56 -10.14 5.43
C ARG A 30 -8.33 -9.41 4.90
N PHE A 31 -7.14 -9.97 5.12
CA PHE A 31 -5.91 -9.44 4.57
C PHE A 31 -5.95 -9.36 3.04
N LEU A 32 -6.43 -10.41 2.38
CA LEU A 32 -6.58 -10.48 0.93
C LEU A 32 -7.47 -9.36 0.39
N VAL A 33 -8.64 -9.19 1.02
CA VAL A 33 -9.61 -8.16 0.61
C VAL A 33 -9.01 -6.77 0.78
N GLY A 34 -8.40 -6.50 1.93
CA GLY A 34 -7.74 -5.21 2.22
C GLY A 34 -6.62 -4.91 1.24
N LEU A 35 -5.79 -5.90 0.93
CA LEU A 35 -4.68 -5.79 0.01
C LEU A 35 -5.13 -5.52 -1.42
N VAL A 36 -6.06 -6.31 -1.95
CA VAL A 36 -6.59 -6.11 -3.30
C VAL A 36 -7.23 -4.73 -3.43
N LEU A 37 -8.03 -4.33 -2.43
CA LEU A 37 -8.66 -3.02 -2.40
C LEU A 37 -7.63 -1.88 -2.40
N ALA A 38 -6.59 -1.97 -1.58
CA ALA A 38 -5.53 -0.98 -1.53
C ALA A 38 -4.79 -0.85 -2.86
N VAL A 39 -4.38 -1.98 -3.47
CA VAL A 39 -3.71 -1.98 -4.77
C VAL A 39 -4.63 -1.40 -5.86
N VAL A 40 -5.90 -1.78 -5.89
CA VAL A 40 -6.88 -1.25 -6.87
C VAL A 40 -7.06 0.25 -6.69
N ILE A 41 -7.21 0.74 -5.46
CA ILE A 41 -7.35 2.18 -5.18
C ILE A 41 -6.09 2.94 -5.63
N LEU A 42 -4.89 2.46 -5.26
CA LEU A 42 -3.63 3.11 -5.66
C LEU A 42 -3.46 3.16 -7.17
N GLN A 43 -3.79 2.08 -7.87
CA GLN A 43 -3.72 2.04 -9.33
C GLN A 43 -4.80 2.90 -9.99
N ALA A 44 -6.01 2.97 -9.42
CA ALA A 44 -7.08 3.84 -9.90
C ALA A 44 -6.67 5.32 -9.75
N VAL A 45 -6.10 5.71 -8.61
CA VAL A 45 -5.57 7.07 -8.39
C VAL A 45 -4.49 7.41 -9.40
N ALA A 46 -3.52 6.51 -9.61
CA ALA A 46 -2.47 6.72 -10.61
C ALA A 46 -3.03 6.86 -12.03
N ALA A 47 -3.96 5.99 -12.42
CA ALA A 47 -4.59 6.02 -13.73
C ALA A 47 -5.39 7.31 -13.95
N LEU A 48 -6.12 7.75 -12.92
CA LEU A 48 -6.88 9.00 -12.95
C LEU A 48 -5.96 10.20 -13.16
N VAL A 49 -4.89 10.32 -12.36
CA VAL A 49 -3.94 11.43 -12.48
C VAL A 49 -3.24 11.43 -13.84
N ARG A 50 -2.82 10.24 -14.33
CA ARG A 50 -2.23 10.09 -15.68
C ARG A 50 -3.17 10.53 -16.81
N ARG A 51 -4.48 10.56 -16.58
CA ARG A 51 -5.46 11.04 -17.57
C ARG A 51 -5.47 12.55 -17.69
N PHE A 52 -5.15 13.27 -16.59
CA PHE A 52 -5.24 14.73 -16.52
C PHE A 52 -3.88 15.42 -16.61
N THR A 53 -2.77 14.69 -16.53
CA THR A 53 -1.44 15.28 -16.54
C THR A 53 -0.45 14.44 -17.35
N GLU A 54 0.46 15.13 -18.04
CA GLU A 54 1.58 14.52 -18.76
C GLU A 54 2.82 14.34 -17.88
N GLN A 55 2.80 14.94 -16.69
CA GLN A 55 3.93 14.86 -15.76
C GLN A 55 4.05 13.46 -15.17
N THR A 56 5.24 12.88 -15.28
CA THR A 56 5.49 11.48 -14.89
C THR A 56 5.55 11.26 -13.37
N TRP A 57 5.87 12.28 -12.59
CA TRP A 57 6.01 12.19 -11.13
C TRP A 57 4.70 12.41 -10.36
N LEU A 58 3.73 13.13 -10.96
CA LEU A 58 2.47 13.46 -10.31
C LEU A 58 1.63 12.23 -9.93
N PRO A 59 1.50 11.20 -10.78
CA PRO A 59 0.80 9.96 -10.39
C PRO A 59 1.41 9.27 -9.16
N THR A 60 2.74 9.23 -9.10
CA THR A 60 3.46 8.66 -7.95
C THR A 60 3.21 9.45 -6.66
N LEU A 61 3.25 10.78 -6.75
CA LEU A 61 2.93 11.63 -5.61
C LEU A 61 1.50 11.43 -5.14
N ALA A 62 0.54 11.34 -6.07
CA ALA A 62 -0.86 11.09 -5.74
C ALA A 62 -1.07 9.73 -5.08
N GLN A 63 -0.38 8.67 -5.54
CA GLN A 63 -0.38 7.37 -4.88
C GLN A 63 0.20 7.45 -3.47
N LEU A 64 1.32 8.17 -3.28
CA LEU A 64 1.92 8.35 -1.97
C LEU A 64 0.97 9.06 -1.00
N VAL A 65 0.33 10.13 -1.44
CA VAL A 65 -0.67 10.86 -0.64
C VAL A 65 -1.86 9.97 -0.31
N ALA A 66 -2.35 9.18 -1.27
CA ALA A 66 -3.45 8.25 -1.05
C ALA A 66 -3.07 7.13 -0.07
N LEU A 67 -1.86 6.58 -0.18
CA LEU A 67 -1.36 5.55 0.74
C LEU A 67 -1.22 6.10 2.16
N VAL A 68 -0.52 7.23 2.31
CA VAL A 68 -0.32 7.86 3.62
C VAL A 68 -1.65 8.27 4.24
N GLY A 69 -2.51 8.95 3.48
CA GLY A 69 -3.83 9.36 3.96
C GLY A 69 -4.71 8.18 4.35
N GLY A 70 -4.75 7.13 3.52
CA GLY A 70 -5.51 5.90 3.79
C GLY A 70 -5.00 5.17 5.03
N THR A 71 -3.68 5.03 5.16
CA THR A 71 -3.04 4.39 6.33
C THR A 71 -3.29 5.20 7.60
N LEU A 72 -3.18 6.52 7.55
CA LEU A 72 -3.47 7.38 8.70
C LEU A 72 -4.92 7.26 9.14
N LEU A 73 -5.87 7.32 8.21
CA LEU A 73 -7.29 7.18 8.52
C LEU A 73 -7.61 5.80 9.13
N ALA A 74 -7.04 4.73 8.56
CA ALA A 74 -7.21 3.38 9.09
C ALA A 74 -6.60 3.24 10.49
N SER A 75 -5.36 3.74 10.70
CA SER A 75 -4.69 3.71 12.00
C SER A 75 -5.45 4.49 13.08
N LEU A 76 -6.05 5.62 12.72
CA LEU A 76 -6.88 6.39 13.65
C LEU A 76 -8.17 5.64 14.03
N ARG A 77 -8.79 4.92 13.11
CA ARG A 77 -9.95 4.08 13.41
C ARG A 77 -9.57 2.94 14.37
N VAL A 78 -8.45 2.29 14.12
CA VAL A 78 -7.93 1.25 15.01
C VAL A 78 -7.58 1.84 16.38
N ALA A 79 -6.88 2.99 16.41
CA ALA A 79 -6.51 3.66 17.65
C ALA A 79 -7.73 4.03 18.50
N SER A 80 -8.85 4.44 17.88
CA SER A 80 -10.08 4.77 18.62
C SER A 80 -10.73 3.57 19.32
N SER A 81 -10.40 2.34 18.91
CA SER A 81 -10.86 1.11 19.56
C SER A 81 -9.91 0.57 20.63
N LEU A 82 -8.69 1.14 20.74
CA LEU A 82 -7.70 0.70 21.73
C LEU A 82 -7.91 1.41 23.07
N PRO A 83 -7.94 0.67 24.21
CA PRO A 83 -7.99 1.26 25.51
C PRO A 83 -6.72 2.08 25.80
N GLY A 84 -6.88 3.33 26.24
CA GLY A 84 -5.76 4.21 26.58
C GLY A 84 -5.19 5.03 25.42
N SER A 85 -5.79 4.98 24.23
CA SER A 85 -5.45 5.92 23.17
C SER A 85 -5.83 7.33 23.60
N GLY A 86 -4.81 8.18 23.82
CA GLY A 86 -5.01 9.57 24.20
C GLY A 86 -5.77 10.35 23.12
N SER A 87 -6.34 11.49 23.51
CA SER A 87 -7.08 12.37 22.61
C SER A 87 -6.22 13.05 21.53
N ARG A 88 -4.89 12.83 21.56
CA ARG A 88 -3.96 13.44 20.61
C ARG A 88 -3.72 12.50 19.41
N PHE A 89 -3.76 13.08 18.23
CA PHE A 89 -3.52 12.39 16.96
C PHE A 89 -2.24 11.51 16.95
N TRP A 90 -1.13 12.08 17.43
CA TRP A 90 0.17 11.39 17.46
C TRP A 90 0.22 10.23 18.45
N ASP A 91 -0.48 10.36 19.58
CA ASP A 91 -0.53 9.29 20.59
C ASP A 91 -1.32 8.09 20.03
N GLY A 92 -2.42 8.33 19.31
CA GLY A 92 -3.21 7.30 18.66
C GLY A 92 -2.44 6.57 17.54
N LEU A 93 -1.72 7.32 16.71
CA LEU A 93 -0.90 6.75 15.65
C LEU A 93 0.24 5.88 16.22
N ASN A 94 0.93 6.38 17.24
CA ASN A 94 2.01 5.66 17.90
C ASN A 94 1.50 4.40 18.61
N ALA A 95 0.33 4.48 19.27
CA ALA A 95 -0.30 3.32 19.90
C ALA A 95 -0.66 2.23 18.89
N SER A 96 -1.24 2.60 17.74
CA SER A 96 -1.56 1.66 16.67
C SER A 96 -0.31 0.99 16.09
N LEU A 97 0.75 1.75 15.86
CA LEU A 97 2.02 1.21 15.34
C LEU A 97 2.68 0.27 16.35
N GLN A 98 2.72 0.65 17.63
CA GLN A 98 3.27 -0.21 18.67
C GLN A 98 2.45 -1.49 18.87
N ALA A 99 1.13 -1.42 18.79
CA ALA A 99 0.27 -2.59 18.85
C ALA A 99 0.59 -3.57 17.70
N ALA A 100 0.69 -3.08 16.47
CA ALA A 100 1.06 -3.90 15.32
C ALA A 100 2.43 -4.55 15.48
N LEU A 101 3.45 -3.79 15.93
CA LEU A 101 4.80 -4.31 16.13
C LEU A 101 4.86 -5.38 17.22
N ARG A 102 4.21 -5.16 18.36
CA ARG A 102 4.12 -6.16 19.44
C ARG A 102 3.44 -7.44 18.96
N HIS A 103 2.32 -7.30 18.28
CA HIS A 103 1.59 -8.45 17.75
C HIS A 103 2.44 -9.29 16.79
N MET A 104 3.19 -8.65 15.88
CA MET A 104 4.13 -9.32 14.98
C MET A 104 5.28 -10.03 15.71
N GLN A 105 5.72 -9.49 16.86
CA GLN A 105 6.81 -10.11 17.67
C GLN A 105 6.35 -11.28 18.55
N GLU A 106 5.10 -11.25 18.99
CA GLU A 106 4.57 -12.23 19.95
C GLU A 106 3.97 -13.46 19.27
N GLN A 107 3.61 -13.37 17.99
CA GLN A 107 2.95 -14.48 17.30
C GLN A 107 3.91 -15.28 16.42
N SER A 108 3.68 -16.60 16.40
CA SER A 108 4.31 -17.51 15.45
C SER A 108 3.53 -17.55 14.13
N VAL A 109 4.21 -17.87 13.03
CA VAL A 109 3.60 -18.05 11.70
C VAL A 109 2.90 -19.43 11.61
N PRO A 110 1.67 -19.53 11.05
CA PRO A 110 0.81 -18.48 10.51
C PRO A 110 0.11 -17.67 11.62
N MET A 111 0.12 -16.34 11.49
CA MET A 111 -0.50 -15.45 12.47
C MET A 111 -1.95 -15.08 12.09
N ALA A 112 -2.80 -14.87 13.11
CA ALA A 112 -4.10 -14.23 12.94
C ALA A 112 -3.91 -12.72 13.18
N PRO A 113 -3.78 -11.89 12.12
CA PRO A 113 -3.46 -10.49 12.29
C PRO A 113 -4.62 -9.75 12.94
N ASP A 114 -4.32 -8.90 13.92
CA ASP A 114 -5.26 -7.92 14.44
C ASP A 114 -5.42 -6.74 13.46
N ASP A 115 -6.39 -5.86 13.71
CA ASP A 115 -6.68 -4.75 12.80
C ASP A 115 -5.48 -3.80 12.64
N ALA A 116 -4.65 -3.60 13.67
CA ALA A 116 -3.45 -2.77 13.58
C ALA A 116 -2.38 -3.42 12.68
N THR A 117 -2.18 -4.73 12.82
CA THR A 117 -1.26 -5.51 11.98
C THR A 117 -1.74 -5.55 10.53
N LEU A 118 -3.05 -5.73 10.30
CA LEU A 118 -3.64 -5.68 8.95
C LEU A 118 -3.34 -4.33 8.27
N VAL A 119 -3.55 -3.22 8.96
CA VAL A 119 -3.25 -1.87 8.41
C VAL A 119 -1.77 -1.75 8.07
N ALA A 120 -0.86 -2.20 8.94
CA ALA A 120 0.57 -2.15 8.70
C ALA A 120 0.98 -3.01 7.48
N MET A 121 0.48 -4.25 7.38
CA MET A 121 0.76 -5.15 6.26
C MET A 121 0.25 -4.58 4.93
N VAL A 122 -0.98 -4.04 4.90
CA VAL A 122 -1.55 -3.41 3.70
C VAL A 122 -0.76 -2.17 3.31
N ALA A 123 -0.30 -1.37 4.27
CA ALA A 123 0.56 -0.21 4.01
C ALA A 123 1.91 -0.61 3.40
N MET A 124 2.53 -1.68 3.90
CA MET A 124 3.78 -2.21 3.33
C MET A 124 3.62 -2.66 1.88
N VAL A 125 2.55 -3.40 1.57
CA VAL A 125 2.27 -3.82 0.18
C VAL A 125 1.94 -2.62 -0.71
N GLY A 126 1.20 -1.65 -0.19
CA GLY A 126 0.94 -0.40 -0.90
C GLY A 126 2.23 0.35 -1.24
N ALA A 127 3.16 0.47 -0.29
CA ALA A 127 4.47 1.08 -0.51
C ALA A 127 5.29 0.30 -1.55
N LEU A 128 5.29 -1.03 -1.49
CA LEU A 128 5.95 -1.89 -2.47
C LEU A 128 5.35 -1.70 -3.87
N THR A 129 4.03 -1.59 -3.97
CA THR A 129 3.34 -1.34 -5.25
C THR A 129 3.77 0.01 -5.86
N ILE A 130 3.89 1.06 -5.05
CA ILE A 130 4.40 2.37 -5.51
C ILE A 130 5.86 2.24 -5.96
N LEU A 131 6.69 1.53 -5.23
CA LEU A 131 8.09 1.31 -5.58
C LEU A 131 8.22 0.57 -6.93
N ILE A 132 7.38 -0.43 -7.18
CA ILE A 132 7.33 -1.14 -8.47
C ILE A 132 6.91 -0.17 -9.59
N ASP A 133 5.91 0.69 -9.38
CA ASP A 133 5.45 1.66 -10.38
C ASP A 133 6.57 2.67 -10.72
N VAL A 134 7.26 3.20 -9.72
CA VAL A 134 8.42 4.10 -9.89
C VAL A 134 9.54 3.40 -10.65
N SER A 135 9.89 2.17 -10.26
CA SER A 135 10.95 1.39 -10.91
C SER A 135 10.61 1.11 -12.37
N PHE A 136 9.34 0.82 -12.67
CA PHE A 136 8.88 0.59 -14.04
C PHE A 136 8.98 1.87 -14.90
N ILE A 137 8.62 3.03 -14.34
CA ILE A 137 8.74 4.33 -15.01
C ILE A 137 10.22 4.63 -15.28
N ALA A 138 11.10 4.44 -14.28
CA ALA A 138 12.53 4.67 -14.40
C ALA A 138 13.18 3.75 -15.46
N ALA A 139 12.85 2.46 -15.45
CA ALA A 139 13.35 1.50 -16.43
C ALA A 139 12.93 1.87 -17.87
N ARG A 140 11.67 2.30 -18.04
CA ARG A 140 11.16 2.72 -19.35
C ARG A 140 11.88 3.97 -19.86
N SER A 141 12.13 4.96 -19.00
CA SER A 141 12.86 6.17 -19.39
C SER A 141 14.30 5.87 -19.78
N ALA A 142 14.97 4.97 -19.07
CA ALA A 142 16.32 4.54 -19.39
C ALA A 142 16.40 3.79 -20.74
N LEU A 143 15.43 2.91 -21.01
CA LEU A 143 15.35 2.21 -22.32
C LEU A 143 15.14 3.17 -23.49
N LEU A 144 14.29 4.19 -23.32
CA LEU A 144 14.05 5.20 -24.36
C LEU A 144 15.26 6.11 -24.59
N ALA A 145 16.11 6.31 -23.60
CA ALA A 145 17.34 7.11 -23.71
C ALA A 145 18.47 6.35 -24.42
N VAL A 146 18.42 5.03 -24.50
CA VAL A 146 19.44 4.17 -25.12
C VAL A 146 19.10 3.78 -26.57
N LEU A 147 17.82 3.86 -26.93
CA LEU A 147 17.37 3.59 -28.30
C LEU A 147 17.54 4.87 -29.15
N PRO A 148 18.38 4.82 -30.23
CA PRO A 148 18.57 5.94 -31.16
C PRO A 148 17.32 6.25 -31.96
#